data_ed6df7eae3911dc059ae1b6113491696
#
_entry.id   ed6df7eae3911dc059ae1b6113491696
#
_cell.length_a   1.000
_cell.length_b   1.000
_cell.length_c   1.000
_cell.angle_alpha   90.00
_cell.angle_beta   90.00
_cell.angle_gamma   90.00
#
_symmetry.space_group_name_H-M   'P 1'
#
loop_
_entity.id
_entity.type
_entity.pdbx_description
1 polymer ?
#
loop_
_entity_poly.entity_id
_entity_poly.type
_entity_poly.pdbx_seq_one_letter_code
_entity_poly.pdbx_strand_id
1 'polypeptide(L)'
;YVKYTSDNKSRIDFLFTDGHPKQDAAISVYHIYYQNGEFRQTNGQKICSYSDAPVVIGKVNKVYDAVKNGVRSWIWDIALDKDNHPVITYARYPSEMKHQYYYARWDGREWNTIKVTDAGNYITIIKPGKKLLEAHYSGGIVLDHSNPDIVFLSRKIGNQFELEKRIIGANGEQQVFPLTQASRKDN
;
A
#
# COMPACT_ATOMS: atom_id res chain seq x y z
N TYR A 1 -11.35 -3.17 2.04
CA TYR A 1 -10.45 -3.92 1.13
C TYR A 1 -9.30 -4.49 1.92
N VAL A 2 -8.82 -5.67 1.50
CA VAL A 2 -7.73 -6.38 2.15
C VAL A 2 -6.77 -6.93 1.09
N LYS A 3 -5.48 -6.88 1.41
CA LYS A 3 -4.40 -7.63 0.77
C LYS A 3 -3.82 -8.57 1.80
N TYR A 4 -3.27 -9.69 1.38
CA TYR A 4 -2.66 -10.65 2.29
C TYR A 4 -1.45 -11.33 1.65
N THR A 5 -0.57 -11.81 2.51
CA THR A 5 0.58 -12.65 2.16
C THR A 5 0.79 -13.71 3.24
N SER A 6 1.66 -14.68 3.02
CA SER A 6 1.93 -15.77 3.96
C SER A 6 3.40 -16.15 3.92
N ASP A 7 3.92 -16.64 5.05
CA ASP A 7 5.22 -17.30 5.13
C ASP A 7 5.21 -18.74 4.58
N ASN A 8 4.06 -19.19 4.03
CA ASN A 8 3.81 -20.55 3.56
C ASN A 8 3.99 -21.65 4.64
N LYS A 9 3.89 -21.29 5.92
CA LYS A 9 4.03 -22.21 7.06
C LYS A 9 2.87 -22.06 8.04
N SER A 10 2.89 -21.00 8.84
CA SER A 10 1.96 -20.83 9.95
C SER A 10 1.39 -19.43 10.10
N ARG A 11 1.86 -18.48 9.30
CA ARG A 11 1.52 -17.07 9.41
C ARG A 11 0.84 -16.55 8.13
N ILE A 12 -0.21 -15.75 8.33
CA ILE A 12 -0.88 -14.98 7.28
C ILE A 12 -0.90 -13.53 7.73
N ASP A 13 -0.36 -12.64 6.92
CA ASP A 13 -0.35 -11.21 7.14
C ASP A 13 -1.44 -10.52 6.33
N PHE A 14 -2.13 -9.56 6.94
CA PHE A 14 -3.23 -8.82 6.35
C PHE A 14 -2.94 -7.32 6.36
N LEU A 15 -3.02 -6.71 5.20
CA LEU A 15 -2.99 -5.27 5.00
C LEU A 15 -4.38 -4.80 4.61
N PHE A 16 -4.95 -3.83 5.34
CA PHE A 16 -6.33 -3.39 5.08
C PHE A 16 -6.56 -1.92 5.43
N THR A 17 -7.72 -1.42 5.05
CA THR A 17 -8.15 -0.04 5.29
C THR A 17 -9.49 -0.01 6.01
N ASP A 18 -9.77 1.09 6.71
CA ASP A 18 -11.02 1.36 7.43
C ASP A 18 -12.15 1.91 6.55
N GLY A 19 -11.90 2.11 5.25
CA GLY A 19 -12.90 2.62 4.32
C GLY A 19 -12.44 2.60 2.87
N HIS A 20 -13.05 3.42 2.02
CA HIS A 20 -12.72 3.55 0.60
C HIS A 20 -12.44 5.01 0.22
N PRO A 21 -11.31 5.34 -0.43
CA PRO A 21 -10.87 6.73 -0.66
C PRO A 21 -11.81 7.57 -1.53
N LYS A 22 -12.75 6.95 -2.24
CA LYS A 22 -13.79 7.66 -2.99
C LYS A 22 -14.97 8.11 -2.12
N GLN A 23 -15.14 7.50 -0.94
CA GLN A 23 -16.31 7.72 -0.07
C GLN A 23 -15.93 8.47 1.21
N ASP A 24 -14.73 8.20 1.73
CA ASP A 24 -14.31 8.65 3.04
C ASP A 24 -13.18 9.69 2.95
N ALA A 25 -13.24 10.70 3.81
CA ALA A 25 -12.24 11.77 3.83
C ALA A 25 -10.91 11.34 4.47
N ALA A 26 -10.95 10.37 5.38
CA ALA A 26 -9.78 9.87 6.09
C ALA A 26 -9.78 8.35 6.05
N ILE A 27 -8.82 7.76 5.34
CA ILE A 27 -8.63 6.32 5.21
C ILE A 27 -7.24 5.97 5.68
N SER A 28 -7.16 5.23 6.76
CA SER A 28 -5.91 4.77 7.36
C SER A 28 -5.53 3.38 6.86
N VAL A 29 -4.25 3.04 6.99
CA VAL A 29 -3.70 1.74 6.64
C VAL A 29 -3.37 0.97 7.91
N TYR A 30 -3.78 -0.28 7.96
CA TYR A 30 -3.61 -1.18 9.09
C TYR A 30 -2.92 -2.46 8.66
N HIS A 31 -2.17 -3.04 9.59
CA HIS A 31 -1.54 -4.34 9.42
C HIS A 31 -1.74 -5.19 10.68
N ILE A 32 -2.15 -6.43 10.49
CA ILE A 32 -2.18 -7.48 11.50
C ILE A 32 -1.67 -8.78 10.89
N TYR A 33 -1.37 -9.77 11.74
CA TYR A 33 -1.17 -11.11 11.25
C TYR A 33 -1.90 -12.14 12.10
N TYR A 34 -2.24 -13.26 11.46
CA TYR A 34 -2.75 -14.45 12.10
C TYR A 34 -1.65 -15.49 12.23
N GLN A 35 -1.51 -16.07 13.42
CA GLN A 35 -0.58 -17.16 13.67
C GLN A 35 -1.05 -17.98 14.90
N ASN A 36 -1.01 -19.31 14.78
CA ASN A 36 -1.29 -20.23 15.89
C ASN A 36 -2.64 -19.96 16.61
N GLY A 37 -3.70 -19.69 15.86
CA GLY A 37 -5.05 -19.47 16.42
C GLY A 37 -5.27 -18.05 16.97
N GLU A 38 -4.35 -17.11 16.76
CA GLU A 38 -4.43 -15.74 17.29
C GLU A 38 -4.21 -14.70 16.21
N PHE A 39 -4.96 -13.58 16.31
CA PHE A 39 -4.67 -12.33 15.60
C PHE A 39 -3.74 -11.48 16.43
N ARG A 40 -2.71 -10.95 15.81
CA ARG A 40 -1.65 -10.17 16.44
C ARG A 40 -1.36 -8.86 15.70
N GLN A 41 -0.92 -7.87 16.45
CA GLN A 41 -0.32 -6.62 15.96
C GLN A 41 0.98 -6.91 15.22
N THR A 42 1.45 -5.98 14.39
CA THR A 42 2.77 -6.08 13.72
C THR A 42 3.91 -6.39 14.69
N ASN A 43 3.88 -5.81 15.88
CA ASN A 43 4.89 -6.01 16.94
C ASN A 43 4.74 -7.31 17.75
N GLY A 44 3.84 -8.20 17.34
CA GLY A 44 3.61 -9.48 18.01
C GLY A 44 2.60 -9.49 19.14
N GLN A 45 2.13 -8.31 19.59
CA GLN A 45 1.13 -8.24 20.66
C GLN A 45 -0.19 -8.88 20.22
N LYS A 46 -0.75 -9.76 21.03
CA LYS A 46 -2.05 -10.39 20.79
C LYS A 46 -3.17 -9.34 20.78
N ILE A 47 -4.05 -9.42 19.77
CA ILE A 47 -5.28 -8.65 19.66
C ILE A 47 -6.44 -9.46 20.22
N CYS A 48 -6.65 -10.68 19.68
CA CYS A 48 -7.69 -11.61 20.12
C CYS A 48 -7.37 -13.04 19.64
N SER A 49 -8.06 -14.03 20.19
CA SER A 49 -8.06 -15.40 19.65
C SER A 49 -8.96 -15.49 18.43
N TYR A 50 -8.80 -16.50 17.60
CA TYR A 50 -9.67 -16.76 16.45
C TYR A 50 -11.14 -16.93 16.87
N SER A 51 -11.40 -17.58 18.02
CA SER A 51 -12.74 -17.74 18.59
C SER A 51 -13.43 -16.40 18.95
N ASP A 52 -12.65 -15.34 19.16
CA ASP A 52 -13.15 -14.05 19.58
C ASP A 52 -13.28 -13.05 18.40
N ALA A 53 -13.09 -13.56 17.17
CA ALA A 53 -13.28 -12.74 15.97
C ALA A 53 -14.75 -12.26 15.83
N PRO A 54 -14.99 -11.12 15.18
CA PRO A 54 -14.07 -10.34 14.34
C PRO A 54 -13.11 -9.45 15.13
N VAL A 55 -11.97 -9.14 14.50
CA VAL A 55 -11.00 -8.16 15.02
C VAL A 55 -11.64 -6.78 15.09
N VAL A 56 -11.59 -6.14 16.27
CA VAL A 56 -12.07 -4.77 16.47
C VAL A 56 -11.00 -3.78 16.01
N ILE A 57 -11.28 -3.02 14.96
CA ILE A 57 -10.31 -2.11 14.31
C ILE A 57 -9.71 -1.07 15.27
N GLY A 58 -10.47 -0.60 16.25
CA GLY A 58 -10.00 0.33 17.27
C GLY A 58 -8.87 -0.21 18.18
N LYS A 59 -8.63 -1.53 18.16
CA LYS A 59 -7.53 -2.20 18.86
C LYS A 59 -6.30 -2.43 17.98
N VAL A 60 -6.33 -2.04 16.71
CA VAL A 60 -5.27 -2.30 15.74
C VAL A 60 -4.40 -1.07 15.56
N ASN A 61 -3.08 -1.25 15.66
CA ASN A 61 -2.11 -0.19 15.38
C ASN A 61 -2.10 0.15 13.89
N LYS A 62 -1.99 1.44 13.60
CA LYS A 62 -1.96 1.94 12.22
C LYS A 62 -0.54 1.90 11.67
N VAL A 63 -0.40 1.49 10.43
CA VAL A 63 0.81 1.73 9.63
C VAL A 63 0.85 3.19 9.18
N TYR A 64 -0.33 3.69 8.78
CA TYR A 64 -0.52 5.08 8.42
C TYR A 64 -1.83 5.61 8.99
N ASP A 65 -1.77 6.75 9.69
CA ASP A 65 -2.93 7.42 10.28
C ASP A 65 -3.36 8.60 9.41
N ALA A 66 -4.43 8.39 8.63
CA ALA A 66 -4.99 9.42 7.75
C ALA A 66 -5.66 10.56 8.52
N VAL A 67 -6.24 10.28 9.69
CA VAL A 67 -6.86 11.32 10.53
C VAL A 67 -5.80 12.28 11.06
N LYS A 68 -4.71 11.74 11.61
CA LYS A 68 -3.57 12.54 12.11
C LYS A 68 -2.91 13.37 11.03
N ASN A 69 -2.80 12.82 9.81
CA ASN A 69 -2.08 13.45 8.69
C ASN A 69 -2.97 14.31 7.77
N GLY A 70 -4.30 14.25 7.92
CA GLY A 70 -5.24 14.95 7.05
C GLY A 70 -5.23 14.50 5.58
N VAL A 71 -4.67 13.31 5.28
CA VAL A 71 -4.49 12.80 3.92
C VAL A 71 -4.97 11.37 3.83
N ARG A 72 -5.97 11.12 2.99
CA ARG A 72 -6.49 9.76 2.75
C ARG A 72 -5.48 8.88 2.02
N SER A 73 -5.62 7.56 2.21
CA SER A 73 -4.71 6.57 1.63
C SER A 73 -5.44 5.42 0.95
N TRP A 74 -4.67 4.54 0.29
CA TRP A 74 -5.16 3.30 -0.29
C TRP A 74 -4.04 2.26 -0.35
N ILE A 75 -4.37 1.01 -0.10
CA ILE A 75 -3.40 -0.09 -0.12
C ILE A 75 -3.18 -0.64 -1.54
N TRP A 76 -1.95 -1.08 -1.82
CA TRP A 76 -1.61 -1.72 -3.09
C TRP A 76 -1.13 -3.15 -2.90
N ASP A 77 -0.09 -3.39 -2.12
CA ASP A 77 0.51 -4.72 -2.01
C ASP A 77 1.17 -4.96 -0.65
N ILE A 78 1.38 -6.23 -0.30
CA ILE A 78 2.10 -6.68 0.89
C ILE A 78 2.91 -7.92 0.57
N ALA A 79 4.17 -7.96 1.03
CA ALA A 79 5.07 -9.11 0.99
C ALA A 79 5.77 -9.28 2.34
N LEU A 80 6.44 -10.40 2.54
CA LEU A 80 7.35 -10.64 3.66
C LEU A 80 8.79 -10.62 3.16
N ASP A 81 9.69 -9.99 3.91
CA ASP A 81 11.11 -10.08 3.64
C ASP A 81 11.72 -11.39 4.18
N LYS A 82 13.02 -11.57 4.00
CA LYS A 82 13.75 -12.78 4.44
C LYS A 82 13.69 -13.05 5.94
N ASP A 83 13.40 -12.03 6.75
CA ASP A 83 13.28 -12.10 8.21
C ASP A 83 11.81 -12.20 8.66
N ASN A 84 10.88 -12.43 7.71
CA ASN A 84 9.42 -12.43 7.88
C ASN A 84 8.87 -11.08 8.41
N HIS A 85 9.54 -9.98 8.12
CA HIS A 85 9.01 -8.65 8.38
C HIS A 85 8.11 -8.22 7.22
N PRO A 86 6.94 -7.65 7.50
CA PRO A 86 6.05 -7.18 6.46
C PRO A 86 6.61 -5.93 5.78
N VAL A 87 6.51 -5.95 4.45
CA VAL A 87 6.81 -4.84 3.55
C VAL A 87 5.54 -4.53 2.78
N ILE A 88 5.16 -3.26 2.71
CA ILE A 88 3.92 -2.85 2.08
C ILE A 88 4.13 -1.71 1.09
N THR A 89 3.24 -1.64 0.11
CA THR A 89 3.07 -0.48 -0.75
C THR A 89 1.66 0.07 -0.63
N TYR A 90 1.56 1.40 -0.62
CA TYR A 90 0.29 2.09 -0.52
C TYR A 90 0.36 3.48 -1.17
N ALA A 91 -0.78 4.09 -1.38
CA ALA A 91 -0.89 5.43 -1.93
C ALA A 91 -1.39 6.43 -0.88
N ARG A 92 -1.01 7.68 -1.04
CA ARG A 92 -1.63 8.84 -0.38
C ARG A 92 -2.15 9.81 -1.44
N TYR A 93 -3.24 10.48 -1.12
CA TYR A 93 -3.93 11.42 -1.99
C TYR A 93 -4.00 12.81 -1.33
N PRO A 94 -2.90 13.60 -1.37
CA PRO A 94 -2.87 14.91 -0.72
C PRO A 94 -3.86 15.93 -1.30
N SER A 95 -4.21 15.76 -2.58
CA SER A 95 -5.24 16.54 -3.27
C SER A 95 -5.81 15.76 -4.44
N GLU A 96 -6.86 16.28 -5.07
CA GLU A 96 -7.47 15.68 -6.27
C GLU A 96 -6.52 15.57 -7.47
N MET A 97 -5.44 16.35 -7.46
CA MET A 97 -4.42 16.37 -8.52
C MET A 97 -3.13 15.64 -8.15
N LYS A 98 -3.09 15.02 -6.96
CA LYS A 98 -1.88 14.33 -6.48
C LYS A 98 -2.17 12.94 -5.98
N HIS A 99 -1.59 11.97 -6.65
CA HIS A 99 -1.50 10.57 -6.27
C HIS A 99 -0.02 10.24 -6.00
N GLN A 100 0.29 9.77 -4.81
CA GLN A 100 1.66 9.52 -4.36
C GLN A 100 1.81 8.08 -3.91
N TYR A 101 2.85 7.39 -4.36
CA TYR A 101 3.18 6.05 -3.88
C TYR A 101 4.16 6.10 -2.71
N TYR A 102 3.91 5.21 -1.76
CA TYR A 102 4.71 5.00 -0.56
C TYR A 102 5.08 3.52 -0.43
N TYR A 103 6.24 3.31 0.11
CA TYR A 103 6.78 2.03 0.54
C TYR A 103 6.99 2.11 2.05
N ALA A 104 6.60 1.07 2.78
CA ALA A 104 6.89 0.97 4.20
C ALA A 104 7.35 -0.44 4.56
N ARG A 105 8.38 -0.51 5.39
CA ARG A 105 8.95 -1.76 5.92
C ARG A 105 8.92 -1.73 7.43
N TRP A 106 8.51 -2.82 8.02
CA TRP A 106 8.68 -3.09 9.45
C TRP A 106 10.11 -3.56 9.71
N ASP A 107 10.84 -2.91 10.60
CA ASP A 107 12.23 -3.25 10.93
C ASP A 107 12.37 -4.14 12.18
N GLY A 108 11.22 -4.64 12.70
CA GLY A 108 11.14 -5.36 13.98
C GLY A 108 10.72 -4.48 15.15
N ARG A 109 10.76 -3.15 15.00
CA ARG A 109 10.43 -2.17 16.04
C ARG A 109 9.41 -1.13 15.59
N GLU A 110 9.60 -0.59 14.39
CA GLU A 110 8.74 0.46 13.82
C GLU A 110 8.60 0.37 12.31
N TRP A 111 7.62 1.08 11.76
CA TRP A 111 7.42 1.19 10.33
C TRP A 111 8.27 2.31 9.75
N ASN A 112 9.27 1.96 8.97
CA ASN A 112 10.06 2.89 8.18
C ASN A 112 9.36 3.17 6.85
N THR A 113 8.90 4.40 6.67
CA THR A 113 8.08 4.79 5.50
C THR A 113 8.82 5.80 4.64
N ILE A 114 8.89 5.53 3.34
CA ILE A 114 9.44 6.46 2.35
C ILE A 114 8.41 6.77 1.26
N LYS A 115 8.47 7.97 0.71
CA LYS A 115 7.78 8.32 -0.53
C LYS A 115 8.56 7.76 -1.71
N VAL A 116 7.92 6.94 -2.52
CA VAL A 116 8.53 6.37 -3.74
C VAL A 116 8.50 7.41 -4.86
N THR A 117 7.32 7.94 -5.19
CA THR A 117 7.18 8.93 -6.27
C THR A 117 5.81 9.62 -6.24
N ASP A 118 5.70 10.71 -7.00
CA ASP A 118 4.41 11.22 -7.48
C ASP A 118 3.97 10.35 -8.67
N ALA A 119 2.76 9.79 -8.58
CA ALA A 119 2.29 8.77 -9.51
C ALA A 119 1.36 9.34 -10.60
N GLY A 120 0.73 10.47 -10.34
CA GLY A 120 -0.21 11.10 -11.26
C GLY A 120 -1.36 11.79 -10.54
N ASN A 121 -2.50 11.84 -11.19
CA ASN A 121 -3.70 12.47 -10.65
C ASN A 121 -4.46 11.52 -9.73
N TYR A 122 -5.31 12.10 -8.90
CA TYR A 122 -6.19 11.43 -7.97
C TYR A 122 -7.25 10.55 -8.67
N ILE A 123 -7.73 9.53 -7.97
CA ILE A 123 -8.89 8.73 -8.39
C ILE A 123 -10.10 9.66 -8.58
N THR A 124 -10.65 9.68 -9.78
CA THR A 124 -11.83 10.48 -10.07
C THR A 124 -13.01 10.05 -9.22
N ILE A 125 -13.67 11.00 -8.55
CA ILE A 125 -14.91 10.75 -7.82
C ILE A 125 -15.98 10.33 -8.82
N ILE A 126 -16.58 9.13 -8.62
CA ILE A 126 -17.67 8.66 -9.45
C ILE A 126 -18.93 9.44 -9.09
N LYS A 127 -19.46 10.20 -10.04
CA LYS A 127 -20.82 10.77 -9.91
C LYS A 127 -21.84 9.66 -10.21
N PRO A 128 -22.92 9.53 -9.44
CA PRO A 128 -23.98 8.57 -9.72
C PRO A 128 -24.46 8.66 -11.19
N GLY A 129 -24.60 7.52 -11.86
CA GLY A 129 -25.03 7.43 -13.26
C GLY A 129 -23.98 7.83 -14.31
N LYS A 130 -22.74 8.13 -13.91
CA LYS A 130 -21.63 8.39 -14.83
C LYS A 130 -20.69 7.19 -14.90
N LYS A 131 -20.22 6.88 -16.12
CA LYS A 131 -19.15 5.89 -16.33
C LYS A 131 -17.83 6.44 -15.77
N LEU A 132 -17.12 5.64 -15.00
CA LEU A 132 -15.79 6.00 -14.52
C LEU A 132 -14.82 5.99 -15.72
N LEU A 133 -14.23 7.14 -16.02
CA LEU A 133 -13.11 7.23 -16.95
C LEU A 133 -11.83 7.23 -16.12
N GLU A 134 -11.12 6.12 -16.10
CA GLU A 134 -9.86 5.95 -15.34
C GLU A 134 -8.62 6.45 -16.11
N ALA A 135 -8.80 7.19 -17.19
CA ALA A 135 -7.73 7.69 -18.06
C ALA A 135 -6.64 8.52 -17.37
N HIS A 136 -6.81 8.87 -16.09
CA HIS A 136 -5.87 9.67 -15.32
C HIS A 136 -5.33 8.95 -14.07
N TYR A 137 -5.71 7.68 -13.91
CA TYR A 137 -5.36 6.88 -12.75
C TYR A 137 -4.13 6.02 -13.06
N SER A 138 -3.08 6.15 -12.26
CA SER A 138 -1.90 5.29 -12.38
C SER A 138 -2.21 3.85 -11.98
N GLY A 139 -1.64 2.89 -12.70
CA GLY A 139 -1.96 1.46 -12.59
C GLY A 139 -1.56 0.78 -11.27
N GLY A 140 -0.86 1.50 -10.37
CA GLY A 140 -0.50 0.99 -9.06
C GLY A 140 1.01 0.82 -8.85
N ILE A 141 1.33 0.28 -7.67
CA ILE A 141 2.67 -0.09 -7.26
C ILE A 141 2.61 -1.46 -6.58
N VAL A 142 3.43 -2.41 -7.03
CA VAL A 142 3.51 -3.77 -6.50
C VAL A 142 4.93 -4.13 -6.10
N LEU A 143 5.05 -5.05 -5.16
CA LEU A 143 6.32 -5.59 -4.68
C LEU A 143 6.75 -6.79 -5.54
N ASP A 144 8.04 -7.01 -5.69
CA ASP A 144 8.55 -8.33 -6.01
C ASP A 144 8.50 -9.18 -4.73
N HIS A 145 7.61 -10.18 -4.68
CA HIS A 145 7.42 -10.99 -3.48
C HIS A 145 8.63 -11.90 -3.16
N SER A 146 9.54 -12.09 -4.11
CA SER A 146 10.81 -12.81 -3.88
C SER A 146 11.91 -11.91 -3.32
N ASN A 147 11.81 -10.61 -3.59
CA ASN A 147 12.71 -9.59 -3.06
C ASN A 147 11.96 -8.25 -2.87
N PRO A 148 11.34 -8.02 -1.70
CA PRO A 148 10.52 -6.84 -1.46
C PRO A 148 11.26 -5.50 -1.48
N ASP A 149 12.57 -5.48 -1.66
CA ASP A 149 13.33 -4.26 -1.96
C ASP A 149 13.06 -3.75 -3.39
N ILE A 150 12.46 -4.58 -4.23
CA ILE A 150 12.12 -4.25 -5.61
C ILE A 150 10.63 -3.93 -5.69
N VAL A 151 10.32 -2.78 -6.31
CA VAL A 151 8.96 -2.39 -6.64
C VAL A 151 8.82 -2.14 -8.14
N PHE A 152 7.65 -2.50 -8.68
CA PHE A 152 7.21 -2.14 -10.02
C PHE A 152 6.04 -1.19 -9.91
N LEU A 153 6.02 -0.15 -10.71
CA LEU A 153 4.98 0.86 -10.63
C LEU A 153 4.65 1.47 -11.99
N SER A 154 3.42 1.98 -12.09
CA SER A 154 2.99 2.82 -13.19
C SER A 154 2.85 4.25 -12.69
N ARG A 155 3.44 5.21 -13.39
CA ARG A 155 3.26 6.63 -13.07
C ARG A 155 3.10 7.49 -14.31
N LYS A 156 2.46 8.63 -14.13
CA LYS A 156 2.29 9.60 -15.20
C LYS A 156 3.57 10.41 -15.42
N ILE A 157 4.08 10.39 -16.65
CA ILE A 157 5.17 11.23 -17.14
C ILE A 157 4.66 12.04 -18.33
N GLY A 158 4.56 13.37 -18.17
CA GLY A 158 3.89 14.20 -19.17
C GLY A 158 2.41 13.82 -19.30
N ASN A 159 1.99 13.36 -20.47
CA ASN A 159 0.62 12.93 -20.76
C ASN A 159 0.45 11.41 -20.87
N GLN A 160 1.48 10.63 -20.54
CA GLN A 160 1.50 9.18 -20.68
C GLN A 160 1.75 8.51 -19.35
N PHE A 161 1.37 7.22 -19.23
CA PHE A 161 1.72 6.38 -18.11
C PHE A 161 2.87 5.47 -18.51
N GLU A 162 3.93 5.50 -17.72
CA GLU A 162 5.14 4.71 -17.93
C GLU A 162 5.35 3.72 -16.79
N LEU A 163 5.93 2.58 -17.10
CA LEU A 163 6.30 1.57 -16.12
C LEU A 163 7.75 1.75 -15.68
N GLU A 164 7.97 1.63 -14.40
CA GLU A 164 9.30 1.67 -13.79
C GLU A 164 9.50 0.49 -12.84
N LYS A 165 10.72 -0.01 -12.79
CA LYS A 165 11.27 -0.81 -11.70
C LYS A 165 12.08 0.10 -10.79
N ARG A 166 11.94 -0.04 -9.48
CA ARG A 166 12.81 0.64 -8.52
C ARG A 166 13.37 -0.36 -7.52
N ILE A 167 14.62 -0.12 -7.10
CA ILE A 167 15.26 -0.84 -6.02
C ILE A 167 15.36 0.15 -4.86
N ILE A 168 14.81 -0.23 -3.71
CA ILE A 168 14.73 0.57 -2.50
C ILE A 168 15.85 0.11 -1.56
N GLY A 169 16.82 0.97 -1.30
CA GLY A 169 17.89 0.69 -0.35
C GLY A 169 17.47 0.88 1.10
N ALA A 170 18.30 0.42 2.01
CA ALA A 170 18.02 0.42 3.45
C ALA A 170 17.79 1.82 4.03
N ASN A 171 18.46 2.84 3.49
CA ASN A 171 18.32 4.24 3.92
C ASN A 171 17.27 5.01 3.11
N GLY A 172 16.48 4.30 2.28
CA GLY A 172 15.45 4.91 1.44
C GLY A 172 15.97 5.50 0.11
N GLU A 173 17.22 5.31 -0.23
CA GLU A 173 17.76 5.61 -1.56
C GLU A 173 17.07 4.74 -2.62
N GLN A 174 16.92 5.29 -3.82
CA GLN A 174 16.20 4.62 -4.90
C GLN A 174 17.03 4.56 -6.17
N GLN A 175 17.22 3.35 -6.70
CA GLN A 175 17.69 3.16 -8.06
C GLN A 175 16.47 3.00 -8.97
N VAL A 176 16.39 3.77 -10.05
CA VAL A 176 15.23 3.84 -10.95
C VAL A 176 15.60 3.28 -12.31
N PHE A 177 14.81 2.34 -12.80
CA PHE A 177 14.97 1.70 -14.10
C PHE A 177 13.66 1.87 -14.89
N PRO A 178 13.63 2.74 -15.91
CA PRO A 178 12.50 2.82 -16.83
C PRO A 178 12.32 1.49 -17.57
N LEU A 179 11.10 0.94 -17.58
CA LEU A 179 10.74 -0.27 -18.32
C LEU A 179 10.05 0.07 -19.64
N THR A 180 9.34 1.19 -19.68
CA THR A 180 8.71 1.73 -20.89
C THR A 180 9.09 3.18 -21.09
N GLN A 181 9.06 3.63 -22.34
CA GLN A 181 9.28 5.01 -22.74
C GLN A 181 8.39 5.35 -23.91
N ALA A 182 7.82 6.56 -23.88
CA ALA A 182 6.92 7.07 -24.93
C ALA A 182 5.75 6.12 -25.24
N SER A 183 5.17 5.52 -24.17
CA SER A 183 3.99 4.65 -24.31
C SER A 183 2.84 5.38 -25.00
N ARG A 184 2.12 4.66 -25.85
CA ARG A 184 0.97 5.23 -26.56
C ARG A 184 -0.20 5.45 -25.59
N LYS A 185 -0.97 6.52 -25.84
CA LYS A 185 -2.11 6.89 -25.01
C LYS A 185 -3.28 5.90 -25.08
N ASP A 186 -3.35 5.11 -26.14
CA ASP A 186 -4.50 4.29 -26.53
C ASP A 186 -4.25 2.78 -26.41
N ASN A 187 -3.38 2.36 -25.50
CA ASN A 187 -3.16 0.94 -25.18
C ASN A 187 -3.96 0.53 -23.96
#